data_b7e287ecf8acbc15fd5527f02ef59a73
#
_entry.id   b7e287ecf8acbc15fd5527f02ef59a73
#
_cell.length_a   1.000
_cell.length_b   1.000
_cell.length_c   1.000
_cell.angle_alpha   90.00
_cell.angle_beta   90.00
_cell.angle_gamma   90.00
#
_symmetry.space_group_name_H-M   'P 1'
#
loop_
_entity.id
_entity.type
_entity.pdbx_description
1 polymer ?
#
loop_
_entity_poly.entity_id
_entity_poly.type
_entity_poly.pdbx_seq_one_letter_code
_entity_poly.pdbx_strand_id
1 'polypeptide(L)'
;VPDNESPATGPAGALTAAQSNALAELLRIAPVADRLGELFTAAGHELYLVGGSVRDALMGRLGNDLDFTTSARPAEIEKLLREFTRGVKGAAVWDIGKEFGTIGARMPAGSDHEPWLIEITTFRADSYRADSRKPEVVFGDTIDGDLVRRDFTVNAMAIALPGRQFVDPYRGLADLASGVLRTPATAEQSFSDDPLRMMRAVRFLSQLQRPDGSYFVPDPDVLAAMLAMNERIQIVSAERVRDELTKLLLTDQPRAGLNLLVESGLAAYVLPELPGLRLEVDEHHRHKDVYEHSLTVLQQSIDLEQARGHEPDLVGRLAALLHDIGKPATRKFTDGGKVTFHHHDVVGSKLARKRMQALRFSSEQIKAVAKLVELHLRFHGYGDGLFDEEKGWTDSAVRRYVRDAGDQLERLHILTRADCTTRNLRKANRLRRAYDDLERRIGELAEQEELESIRPDLNGDQIMTLLDLKPGPEVGKAYQFLLEQRMEHGPLGEERATELLKQWWSDRTAIE
;
A
#
# COMPACT_ATOMS: atom_id res chain seq x y z
N VAL A 1 -19.79 7.53 48.47
CA VAL A 1 -18.79 8.31 47.73
C VAL A 1 -17.48 7.58 47.91
N PRO A 2 -16.95 6.88 46.89
CA PRO A 2 -15.54 6.47 46.90
C PRO A 2 -14.72 7.58 46.24
N ASP A 3 -13.63 7.91 46.90
CA ASP A 3 -12.65 8.92 46.54
C ASP A 3 -12.05 8.63 45.16
N ASN A 4 -12.06 9.66 44.36
CA ASN A 4 -11.45 9.69 43.01
C ASN A 4 -9.95 9.91 43.23
N GLU A 5 -9.17 8.85 43.39
CA GLU A 5 -7.73 8.91 43.34
C GLU A 5 -7.30 9.18 41.90
N SER A 6 -6.83 10.39 41.65
CA SER A 6 -6.08 10.73 40.44
C SER A 6 -4.92 9.75 40.26
N PRO A 7 -4.66 9.22 39.03
CA PRO A 7 -3.53 8.34 38.83
C PRO A 7 -2.23 9.11 39.15
N ALA A 8 -1.49 8.56 40.09
CA ALA A 8 -0.21 9.10 40.53
C ALA A 8 0.73 9.26 39.31
N THR A 9 1.15 10.49 39.11
CA THR A 9 2.27 10.82 38.19
C THR A 9 3.55 10.17 38.73
N GLY A 10 3.81 8.92 38.33
CA GLY A 10 5.11 8.30 38.50
C GLY A 10 6.17 9.07 37.71
N PRO A 11 7.44 9.10 38.13
CA PRO A 11 8.49 9.81 37.39
C PRO A 11 8.57 9.29 35.97
N ALA A 12 8.50 10.20 35.00
CA ALA A 12 8.76 9.91 33.58
C ALA A 12 10.01 9.04 33.47
N GLY A 13 9.92 7.91 32.77
CA GLY A 13 11.06 7.01 32.61
C GLY A 13 12.27 7.79 32.09
N ALA A 14 13.38 7.71 32.82
CA ALA A 14 14.59 8.42 32.39
C ALA A 14 15.09 7.83 31.08
N LEU A 15 15.39 8.70 30.10
CA LEU A 15 16.00 8.32 28.84
C LEU A 15 17.35 7.61 29.09
N THR A 16 17.59 6.52 28.39
CA THR A 16 18.94 5.94 28.32
C THR A 16 19.89 6.89 27.62
N ALA A 17 21.20 6.73 27.80
CA ALA A 17 22.20 7.54 27.11
C ALA A 17 22.05 7.46 25.57
N ALA A 18 21.72 6.28 25.04
CA ALA A 18 21.49 6.10 23.60
C ALA A 18 20.26 6.87 23.11
N GLN A 19 19.17 6.86 23.86
CA GLN A 19 17.95 7.60 23.54
C GLN A 19 18.16 9.12 23.64
N SER A 20 18.87 9.57 24.67
CA SER A 20 19.25 10.98 24.80
C SER A 20 20.12 11.44 23.64
N ASN A 21 21.09 10.61 23.21
CA ASN A 21 21.93 10.89 22.06
C ASN A 21 21.12 10.93 20.74
N ALA A 22 20.16 10.02 20.57
CA ALA A 22 19.31 10.00 19.38
C ALA A 22 18.44 11.26 19.25
N LEU A 23 17.86 11.73 20.37
CA LEU A 23 17.11 12.98 20.39
C LEU A 23 18.03 14.20 20.19
N ALA A 24 19.21 14.19 20.78
CA ALA A 24 20.19 15.26 20.57
C ALA A 24 20.64 15.32 19.11
N GLU A 25 20.81 14.17 18.46
CA GLU A 25 21.18 14.10 17.05
C GLU A 25 20.06 14.61 16.13
N LEU A 26 18.78 14.26 16.39
CA LEU A 26 17.65 14.84 15.67
C LEU A 26 17.69 16.37 15.73
N LEU A 27 17.84 16.95 16.92
CA LEU A 27 17.86 18.40 17.08
C LEU A 27 19.14 19.03 16.51
N ARG A 28 20.25 18.30 16.46
CA ARG A 28 21.49 18.76 15.82
C ARG A 28 21.36 18.86 14.30
N ILE A 29 20.71 17.89 13.66
CA ILE A 29 20.51 17.91 12.21
C ILE A 29 19.31 18.77 11.80
N ALA A 30 18.36 19.01 12.70
CA ALA A 30 17.20 19.85 12.51
C ALA A 30 17.25 21.15 13.36
N PRO A 31 18.24 22.04 13.17
CA PRO A 31 18.39 23.29 13.96
C PRO A 31 17.18 24.22 13.76
N VAL A 32 16.34 23.94 12.79
CA VAL A 32 15.06 24.62 12.57
C VAL A 32 14.12 24.46 13.77
N ALA A 33 14.16 23.32 14.48
CA ALA A 33 13.33 23.06 15.64
C ALA A 33 13.66 23.98 16.83
N ASP A 34 14.94 24.13 17.18
CA ASP A 34 15.39 25.04 18.26
C ASP A 34 15.05 26.50 17.94
N ARG A 35 15.30 26.93 16.69
CA ARG A 35 14.98 28.30 16.24
C ARG A 35 13.50 28.61 16.30
N LEU A 36 12.63 27.63 15.95
CA LEU A 36 11.20 27.75 16.14
C LEU A 36 10.84 27.84 17.61
N GLY A 37 11.44 27.01 18.46
CA GLY A 37 11.26 27.06 19.92
C GLY A 37 11.59 28.42 20.50
N GLU A 38 12.72 29.02 20.10
CA GLU A 38 13.12 30.36 20.51
C GLU A 38 12.10 31.42 20.06
N LEU A 39 11.64 31.36 18.80
CA LEU A 39 10.69 32.31 18.23
C LEU A 39 9.33 32.26 18.96
N PHE A 40 8.81 31.04 19.19
CA PHE A 40 7.52 30.87 19.88
C PHE A 40 7.60 31.27 21.35
N THR A 41 8.70 30.95 22.04
CA THR A 41 8.94 31.37 23.44
C THR A 41 9.05 32.89 23.55
N ALA A 42 9.73 33.55 22.63
CA ALA A 42 9.81 35.01 22.58
C ALA A 42 8.44 35.67 22.35
N ALA A 43 7.52 34.99 21.68
CA ALA A 43 6.14 35.42 21.49
C ALA A 43 5.20 35.04 22.67
N GLY A 44 5.71 34.41 23.73
CA GLY A 44 4.94 33.99 24.89
C GLY A 44 4.18 32.66 24.73
N HIS A 45 4.61 31.84 23.78
CA HIS A 45 3.94 30.54 23.49
C HIS A 45 4.89 29.38 23.78
N GLU A 46 4.29 28.28 24.23
CA GLU A 46 4.96 26.98 24.33
C GLU A 46 5.03 26.30 22.95
N LEU A 47 6.12 25.59 22.68
CA LEU A 47 6.27 24.76 21.47
C LEU A 47 6.90 23.42 21.84
N TYR A 48 6.31 22.36 21.34
CA TYR A 48 6.80 20.99 21.53
C TYR A 48 6.92 20.27 20.20
N LEU A 49 8.06 19.61 19.97
CA LEU A 49 8.18 18.59 18.93
C LEU A 49 7.47 17.32 19.43
N VAL A 50 6.66 16.67 18.60
CA VAL A 50 5.75 15.60 19.03
C VAL A 50 5.61 14.47 18.01
N GLY A 51 4.94 13.41 18.40
CA GLY A 51 4.40 12.40 17.48
C GLY A 51 5.45 11.51 16.83
N GLY A 52 5.29 11.30 15.52
CA GLY A 52 6.16 10.44 14.72
C GLY A 52 7.62 10.86 14.75
N SER A 53 7.89 12.16 14.70
CA SER A 53 9.25 12.71 14.71
C SER A 53 10.04 12.31 15.98
N VAL A 54 9.40 12.36 17.16
CA VAL A 54 10.03 11.96 18.43
C VAL A 54 10.20 10.45 18.49
N ARG A 55 9.17 9.69 18.15
CA ARG A 55 9.20 8.22 18.14
C ARG A 55 10.31 7.70 17.20
N ASP A 56 10.33 8.18 15.97
CA ASP A 56 11.26 7.70 14.95
C ASP A 56 12.70 8.07 15.30
N ALA A 57 12.95 9.25 15.89
CA ALA A 57 14.26 9.61 16.43
C ALA A 57 14.71 8.64 17.53
N LEU A 58 13.81 8.29 18.47
CA LEU A 58 14.10 7.31 19.53
C LEU A 58 14.40 5.92 18.99
N MET A 59 13.90 5.58 17.78
CA MET A 59 14.18 4.36 17.05
C MET A 59 15.42 4.46 16.13
N GLY A 60 16.15 5.57 16.16
CA GLY A 60 17.32 5.82 15.30
C GLY A 60 16.97 6.12 13.84
N ARG A 61 15.74 6.50 13.55
CA ARG A 61 15.24 6.89 12.23
C ARG A 61 15.03 8.40 12.20
N LEU A 62 15.76 9.09 11.36
CA LEU A 62 15.68 10.55 11.26
C LEU A 62 15.01 10.92 9.94
N GLY A 63 13.83 11.51 9.99
CA GLY A 63 13.08 12.01 8.84
C GLY A 63 13.18 13.53 8.72
N ASN A 64 12.62 14.06 7.64
CA ASN A 64 12.53 15.49 7.37
C ASN A 64 11.16 16.10 7.72
N ASP A 65 10.20 15.27 8.16
CA ASP A 65 8.88 15.70 8.64
C ASP A 65 8.96 16.01 10.14
N LEU A 66 8.60 17.23 10.51
CA LEU A 66 8.64 17.71 11.89
C LEU A 66 7.24 18.16 12.33
N ASP A 67 6.65 17.40 13.25
CA ASP A 67 5.35 17.68 13.84
C ASP A 67 5.52 18.42 15.16
N PHE A 68 4.87 19.57 15.27
CA PHE A 68 4.87 20.39 16.50
C PHE A 68 3.46 20.60 17.02
N THR A 69 3.38 20.79 18.32
CA THR A 69 2.17 21.30 18.97
C THR A 69 2.50 22.51 19.85
N THR A 70 1.56 23.45 20.01
CA THR A 70 1.80 24.74 20.64
C THR A 70 0.57 25.29 21.35
N SER A 71 0.78 26.18 22.34
CA SER A 71 -0.28 27.00 22.95
C SER A 71 -0.76 28.13 22.04
N ALA A 72 -0.03 28.48 20.98
CA ALA A 72 -0.39 29.53 20.03
C ALA A 72 -1.63 29.15 19.22
N ARG A 73 -2.51 30.12 18.92
CA ARG A 73 -3.67 29.93 18.04
C ARG A 73 -3.24 29.97 16.57
N PRO A 74 -4.03 29.39 15.63
CA PRO A 74 -3.64 29.25 14.22
C PRO A 74 -3.20 30.56 13.54
N ALA A 75 -3.84 31.68 13.88
CA ALA A 75 -3.45 32.99 13.33
C ALA A 75 -2.07 33.45 13.80
N GLU A 76 -1.72 33.16 15.07
CA GLU A 76 -0.39 33.44 15.61
C GLU A 76 0.67 32.51 15.03
N ILE A 77 0.35 31.20 14.88
CA ILE A 77 1.23 30.22 14.22
C ILE A 77 1.57 30.72 12.80
N GLU A 78 0.55 31.07 12.01
CA GLU A 78 0.75 31.57 10.65
C GLU A 78 1.63 32.80 10.61
N LYS A 79 1.41 33.77 11.51
CA LYS A 79 2.20 35.00 11.61
C LYS A 79 3.67 34.68 11.94
N LEU A 80 3.93 33.84 12.96
CA LEU A 80 5.27 33.44 13.36
C LEU A 80 6.00 32.66 12.27
N LEU A 81 5.31 31.74 11.58
CA LEU A 81 5.91 31.00 10.47
C LEU A 81 6.23 31.90 9.27
N ARG A 82 5.38 32.90 8.95
CA ARG A 82 5.67 33.89 7.91
C ARG A 82 6.87 34.79 8.28
N GLU A 83 7.03 35.11 9.56
CA GLU A 83 8.21 35.82 10.06
C GLU A 83 9.45 34.94 9.93
N PHE A 84 9.37 33.68 10.37
CA PHE A 84 10.45 32.70 10.33
C PHE A 84 10.97 32.42 8.91
N THR A 85 10.06 32.38 7.93
CA THR A 85 10.39 32.09 6.53
C THR A 85 10.76 33.30 5.71
N ARG A 86 10.64 34.52 6.28
CA ARG A 86 10.88 35.78 5.57
C ARG A 86 12.29 35.89 5.00
N GLY A 87 12.36 36.09 3.68
CA GLY A 87 13.64 36.23 2.97
C GLY A 87 14.39 34.95 2.71
N VAL A 88 13.87 33.80 3.12
CA VAL A 88 14.48 32.49 2.86
C VAL A 88 14.00 31.96 1.50
N LYS A 89 14.93 31.87 0.54
CA LYS A 89 14.63 31.34 -0.81
C LYS A 89 14.24 29.87 -0.73
N GLY A 90 13.09 29.51 -1.29
CA GLY A 90 12.57 28.15 -1.29
C GLY A 90 11.74 27.77 -0.06
N ALA A 91 11.60 28.69 0.93
CA ALA A 91 10.66 28.52 2.03
C ALA A 91 9.22 28.87 1.59
N ALA A 92 8.24 28.21 2.20
CA ALA A 92 6.81 28.46 1.96
C ALA A 92 6.00 28.19 3.24
N VAL A 93 4.87 28.89 3.38
CA VAL A 93 3.89 28.68 4.46
C VAL A 93 2.53 28.50 3.80
N TRP A 94 1.77 27.50 4.23
CA TRP A 94 0.44 27.22 3.71
C TRP A 94 -0.52 26.76 4.81
N ASP A 95 -1.79 26.89 4.53
CA ASP A 95 -2.87 26.38 5.36
C ASP A 95 -3.10 24.90 5.04
N ILE A 96 -2.89 24.01 6.03
CA ILE A 96 -3.20 22.57 5.91
C ILE A 96 -4.62 22.30 6.39
N GLY A 97 -5.09 23.08 7.33
CA GLY A 97 -6.38 22.92 7.99
C GLY A 97 -6.49 23.91 9.16
N LYS A 98 -6.46 25.19 8.86
CA LYS A 98 -6.52 26.25 9.86
C LYS A 98 -7.77 26.13 10.74
N GLU A 99 -8.87 25.67 10.18
CA GLU A 99 -10.10 25.35 10.92
C GLU A 99 -9.90 24.19 11.92
N PHE A 100 -8.89 23.32 11.67
CA PHE A 100 -8.48 22.23 12.56
C PHE A 100 -7.25 22.58 13.40
N GLY A 101 -6.73 23.79 13.30
CA GLY A 101 -5.63 24.27 14.12
C GLY A 101 -4.23 24.09 13.56
N THR A 102 -4.05 23.58 12.31
CA THR A 102 -2.74 23.22 11.75
C THR A 102 -2.30 24.17 10.63
N ILE A 103 -1.06 24.65 10.74
CA ILE A 103 -0.38 25.44 9.70
C ILE A 103 0.91 24.71 9.30
N GLY A 104 1.13 24.59 7.99
CA GLY A 104 2.31 23.98 7.41
C GLY A 104 3.36 24.98 6.96
N ALA A 105 4.63 24.58 7.01
CA ALA A 105 5.70 25.32 6.39
C ALA A 105 6.76 24.37 5.81
N ARG A 106 7.49 24.89 4.81
CA ARG A 106 8.64 24.23 4.22
C ARG A 106 9.87 25.10 4.44
N MET A 107 10.97 24.50 4.91
CA MET A 107 12.24 25.16 5.10
C MET A 107 13.35 24.39 4.38
N PRO A 108 14.21 25.05 3.57
CA PRO A 108 15.36 24.40 2.97
C PRO A 108 16.33 23.86 4.04
N ALA A 109 16.86 22.66 3.83
CA ALA A 109 17.80 21.99 4.73
C ALA A 109 19.27 22.05 4.24
N GLY A 110 19.56 22.88 3.23
CA GLY A 110 20.86 22.95 2.54
C GLY A 110 20.83 22.28 1.16
N SER A 111 21.96 22.31 0.43
CA SER A 111 22.03 21.83 -0.96
C SER A 111 21.88 20.31 -1.10
N ASP A 112 22.20 19.54 -0.05
CA ASP A 112 22.34 18.07 -0.12
C ASP A 112 21.27 17.33 0.70
N HIS A 113 20.29 18.05 1.25
CA HIS A 113 19.23 17.48 2.07
C HIS A 113 17.85 17.89 1.56
N GLU A 114 16.89 16.99 1.72
CA GLU A 114 15.49 17.31 1.47
C GLU A 114 15.03 18.43 2.43
N PRO A 115 14.11 19.29 1.97
CA PRO A 115 13.61 20.39 2.80
C PRO A 115 12.85 19.85 3.99
N TRP A 116 12.96 20.55 5.14
CA TRP A 116 12.13 20.27 6.30
C TRP A 116 10.68 20.61 6.00
N LEU A 117 9.80 19.64 6.24
CA LEU A 117 8.35 19.83 6.25
C LEU A 117 7.95 20.02 7.72
N ILE A 118 7.31 21.13 8.01
CA ILE A 118 6.96 21.56 9.36
C ILE A 118 5.45 21.65 9.45
N GLU A 119 4.86 20.93 10.38
CA GLU A 119 3.44 21.04 10.72
C GLU A 119 3.33 21.49 12.17
N ILE A 120 2.67 22.63 12.41
CA ILE A 120 2.43 23.15 13.75
C ILE A 120 0.94 23.19 14.01
N THR A 121 0.51 22.50 15.08
CA THR A 121 -0.89 22.41 15.49
C THR A 121 -1.07 23.06 16.85
N THR A 122 -2.12 23.87 17.01
CA THR A 122 -2.55 24.37 18.33
C THR A 122 -2.94 23.21 19.24
N PHE A 123 -2.61 23.27 20.55
CA PHE A 123 -3.12 22.30 21.53
C PHE A 123 -4.62 22.12 21.36
N ARG A 124 -5.07 20.89 21.37
CA ARG A 124 -6.47 20.55 21.15
C ARG A 124 -7.02 19.79 22.35
N ALA A 125 -8.28 20.07 22.68
CA ALA A 125 -9.08 19.33 23.65
C ALA A 125 -10.38 18.91 22.96
N ASP A 126 -10.26 18.20 21.83
CA ASP A 126 -11.39 17.89 20.95
C ASP A 126 -12.51 17.16 21.70
N SER A 127 -13.75 17.58 21.44
CA SER A 127 -14.93 16.81 21.84
C SER A 127 -15.51 16.11 20.60
N TYR A 128 -15.89 14.85 20.77
CA TYR A 128 -16.47 14.04 19.69
C TYR A 128 -17.92 13.72 20.03
N ARG A 129 -18.81 13.80 19.02
CA ARG A 129 -20.16 13.27 19.12
C ARG A 129 -20.16 11.81 18.70
N ALA A 130 -20.92 10.97 19.39
CA ALA A 130 -20.97 9.53 19.14
C ALA A 130 -21.39 9.14 17.70
N ASP A 131 -22.12 10.02 17.00
CA ASP A 131 -22.67 9.84 15.67
C ASP A 131 -21.88 10.59 14.55
N SER A 132 -20.81 11.31 14.93
CA SER A 132 -20.03 12.11 14.00
C SER A 132 -18.53 11.91 14.23
N ARG A 133 -17.81 11.70 13.12
CA ARG A 133 -16.32 11.69 13.09
C ARG A 133 -15.69 13.09 13.05
N LYS A 134 -16.51 14.15 12.85
CA LYS A 134 -15.99 15.52 12.84
C LYS A 134 -15.90 15.98 14.30
N PRO A 135 -14.66 16.17 14.83
CA PRO A 135 -14.53 16.76 16.15
C PRO A 135 -15.11 18.18 16.12
N GLU A 136 -15.78 18.57 17.17
CA GLU A 136 -15.89 19.98 17.47
C GLU A 136 -14.52 20.40 17.99
N VAL A 137 -13.74 21.09 17.14
CA VAL A 137 -12.38 21.50 17.50
C VAL A 137 -12.46 22.47 18.67
N VAL A 138 -12.06 21.99 19.84
CA VAL A 138 -11.87 22.82 21.01
C VAL A 138 -10.37 22.93 21.24
N PHE A 139 -9.85 24.16 21.18
CA PHE A 139 -8.45 24.39 21.45
C PHE A 139 -8.18 24.20 22.94
N GLY A 140 -7.21 23.35 23.26
CA GLY A 140 -6.70 23.10 24.61
C GLY A 140 -5.67 24.14 25.04
N ASP A 141 -5.34 24.08 26.33
CA ASP A 141 -4.38 24.99 26.93
C ASP A 141 -3.16 24.26 27.54
N THR A 142 -3.13 22.93 27.49
CA THR A 142 -2.07 22.13 28.08
C THR A 142 -1.54 21.05 27.12
N ILE A 143 -0.23 20.76 27.24
CA ILE A 143 0.40 19.66 26.51
C ILE A 143 -0.18 18.30 26.88
N ASP A 144 -0.50 18.05 28.15
CA ASP A 144 -1.08 16.77 28.60
C ASP A 144 -2.45 16.52 27.93
N GLY A 145 -3.28 17.57 27.81
CA GLY A 145 -4.55 17.51 27.09
C GLY A 145 -4.38 17.22 25.60
N ASP A 146 -3.31 17.70 24.97
CA ASP A 146 -2.98 17.38 23.57
C ASP A 146 -2.47 15.94 23.43
N LEU A 147 -1.62 15.47 24.35
CA LEU A 147 -1.02 14.14 24.25
C LEU A 147 -2.03 13.01 24.53
N VAL A 148 -2.99 13.19 25.47
CA VAL A 148 -3.98 12.15 25.82
C VAL A 148 -4.89 11.78 24.66
N ARG A 149 -5.20 12.73 23.78
CA ARG A 149 -6.08 12.51 22.62
C ARG A 149 -5.38 11.90 21.40
N ARG A 150 -4.06 11.68 21.46
CA ARG A 150 -3.33 11.03 20.37
C ARG A 150 -3.71 9.56 20.24
N ASP A 151 -3.36 8.97 19.11
CA ASP A 151 -3.74 7.59 18.77
C ASP A 151 -3.12 6.56 19.72
N PHE A 152 -1.78 6.60 19.86
CA PHE A 152 -1.03 5.63 20.66
C PHE A 152 0.03 6.31 21.53
N THR A 153 0.36 5.67 22.65
CA THR A 153 1.36 6.17 23.63
C THR A 153 2.71 6.45 22.98
N VAL A 154 3.14 5.61 22.04
CA VAL A 154 4.38 5.77 21.27
C VAL A 154 4.41 7.05 20.41
N ASN A 155 3.27 7.65 20.15
CA ASN A 155 3.11 8.94 19.46
C ASN A 155 2.68 10.07 20.41
N ALA A 156 2.51 9.78 21.71
CA ALA A 156 2.12 10.73 22.75
C ALA A 156 3.32 11.15 23.62
N MET A 157 4.49 11.24 23.00
CA MET A 157 5.73 11.75 23.57
C MET A 157 6.05 13.10 22.96
N ALA A 158 6.71 13.98 23.72
CA ALA A 158 7.03 15.33 23.30
C ALA A 158 8.44 15.78 23.76
N ILE A 159 9.00 16.78 23.07
CA ILE A 159 10.21 17.48 23.47
C ILE A 159 9.87 18.96 23.54
N ALA A 160 9.95 19.57 24.73
CA ALA A 160 9.76 21.00 24.92
C ALA A 160 10.91 21.79 24.27
N LEU A 161 10.61 22.84 23.53
CA LEU A 161 11.59 23.65 22.84
C LEU A 161 11.55 25.12 23.33
N PRO A 162 12.71 25.76 23.45
CA PRO A 162 14.06 25.31 23.14
C PRO A 162 14.76 24.53 24.28
N GLY A 163 14.09 24.28 25.41
CA GLY A 163 14.66 23.68 26.63
C GLY A 163 15.05 22.21 26.50
N ARG A 164 14.61 21.53 25.45
CA ARG A 164 14.86 20.11 25.15
C ARG A 164 14.45 19.13 26.25
N GLN A 165 13.46 19.51 27.09
CA GLN A 165 12.91 18.62 28.12
C GLN A 165 12.02 17.57 27.47
N PHE A 166 12.28 16.29 27.76
CA PHE A 166 11.45 15.17 27.32
C PHE A 166 10.19 15.06 28.19
N VAL A 167 9.03 14.91 27.57
CA VAL A 167 7.71 14.82 28.18
C VAL A 167 7.02 13.54 27.73
N ASP A 168 6.73 12.64 28.67
CA ASP A 168 6.11 11.33 28.40
C ASP A 168 5.13 10.94 29.53
N PRO A 169 3.97 11.61 29.61
CA PRO A 169 3.01 11.36 30.70
C PRO A 169 2.31 9.99 30.57
N TYR A 170 2.29 9.39 29.38
CA TYR A 170 1.57 8.15 29.08
C TYR A 170 2.49 6.95 28.88
N ARG A 171 3.77 7.02 29.27
CA ARG A 171 4.75 5.93 29.22
C ARG A 171 5.04 5.39 27.82
N GLY A 172 4.96 6.26 26.81
CA GLY A 172 5.22 5.91 25.41
C GLY A 172 6.61 5.33 25.19
N LEU A 173 7.63 5.81 25.93
CA LEU A 173 8.97 5.27 25.90
C LEU A 173 9.06 3.81 26.36
N ALA A 174 8.31 3.45 27.41
CA ALA A 174 8.24 2.08 27.91
C ALA A 174 7.53 1.16 26.91
N ASP A 175 6.43 1.62 26.32
CA ASP A 175 5.69 0.88 25.31
C ASP A 175 6.51 0.73 24.01
N LEU A 176 7.28 1.75 23.63
CA LEU A 176 8.21 1.70 22.50
C LEU A 176 9.30 0.64 22.73
N ALA A 177 9.87 0.59 23.94
CA ALA A 177 10.90 -0.37 24.31
C ALA A 177 10.37 -1.82 24.39
N SER A 178 9.14 -2.01 24.90
CA SER A 178 8.51 -3.32 25.01
C SER A 178 7.84 -3.81 23.71
N GLY A 179 7.65 -2.92 22.74
CA GLY A 179 6.96 -3.23 21.47
C GLY A 179 5.45 -3.42 21.65
N VAL A 180 4.83 -2.64 22.54
CA VAL A 180 3.38 -2.69 22.81
C VAL A 180 2.70 -1.48 22.19
N LEU A 181 1.60 -1.71 21.50
CA LEU A 181 0.77 -0.65 20.95
C LEU A 181 -0.43 -0.41 21.88
N ARG A 182 -0.37 0.68 22.63
CA ARG A 182 -1.35 1.09 23.64
C ARG A 182 -1.86 2.50 23.36
N THR A 183 -3.10 2.81 23.74
CA THR A 183 -3.68 4.15 23.66
C THR A 183 -3.42 4.96 24.94
N PRO A 184 -3.21 6.31 24.85
CA PRO A 184 -3.03 7.16 26.03
C PRO A 184 -4.26 7.18 26.95
N ALA A 185 -5.46 7.28 26.37
CA ALA A 185 -6.75 7.08 27.05
C ALA A 185 -7.17 5.60 26.95
N THR A 186 -8.37 5.24 27.43
CA THR A 186 -8.90 3.91 27.19
C THR A 186 -9.07 3.65 25.69
N ALA A 187 -8.90 2.40 25.28
CA ALA A 187 -8.99 2.05 23.85
C ALA A 187 -10.40 2.32 23.30
N GLU A 188 -11.43 2.05 24.09
CA GLU A 188 -12.83 2.33 23.74
C GLU A 188 -13.07 3.82 23.50
N GLN A 189 -12.56 4.69 24.39
CA GLN A 189 -12.68 6.13 24.20
C GLN A 189 -11.92 6.56 22.93
N SER A 190 -10.69 6.10 22.77
CA SER A 190 -9.85 6.43 21.64
C SER A 190 -10.49 6.06 20.30
N PHE A 191 -11.09 4.87 20.18
CA PHE A 191 -11.75 4.39 18.96
C PHE A 191 -13.17 4.96 18.79
N SER A 192 -13.80 5.39 19.89
CA SER A 192 -15.03 6.18 19.82
C SER A 192 -14.78 7.55 19.20
N ASP A 193 -13.67 8.20 19.58
CA ASP A 193 -13.28 9.51 19.11
C ASP A 193 -12.89 9.50 17.61
N ASP A 194 -12.02 8.60 17.18
CA ASP A 194 -11.68 8.40 15.76
C ASP A 194 -11.51 6.90 15.45
N PRO A 195 -12.52 6.26 14.86
CA PRO A 195 -12.43 4.84 14.49
C PRO A 195 -11.32 4.51 13.50
N LEU A 196 -10.77 5.50 12.76
CA LEU A 196 -9.62 5.27 11.89
C LEU A 196 -8.38 4.82 12.67
N ARG A 197 -8.30 5.12 13.97
CA ARG A 197 -7.19 4.66 14.83
C ARG A 197 -7.08 3.14 14.87
N MET A 198 -8.17 2.40 14.66
CA MET A 198 -8.13 0.94 14.48
C MET A 198 -7.33 0.55 13.22
N MET A 199 -7.53 1.25 12.10
CA MET A 199 -6.71 1.02 10.89
C MET A 199 -5.25 1.47 11.08
N ARG A 200 -5.03 2.52 11.87
CA ARG A 200 -3.67 2.93 12.24
C ARG A 200 -2.97 1.89 13.11
N ALA A 201 -3.69 1.21 14.04
CA ALA A 201 -3.16 0.06 14.79
C ALA A 201 -2.70 -1.04 13.85
N VAL A 202 -3.55 -1.41 12.90
CA VAL A 202 -3.25 -2.40 11.85
C VAL A 202 -1.95 -2.03 11.11
N ARG A 203 -1.82 -0.77 10.68
CA ARG A 203 -0.61 -0.31 9.99
C ARG A 203 0.63 -0.32 10.88
N PHE A 204 0.52 0.17 12.10
CA PHE A 204 1.68 0.27 12.99
C PHE A 204 2.28 -1.08 13.37
N LEU A 205 1.49 -2.15 13.45
CA LEU A 205 2.02 -3.50 13.65
C LEU A 205 2.98 -3.96 12.55
N SER A 206 2.82 -3.43 11.34
CA SER A 206 3.71 -3.73 10.21
C SER A 206 4.79 -2.69 9.99
N GLN A 207 4.56 -1.45 10.44
CA GLN A 207 5.49 -0.34 10.24
C GLN A 207 6.55 -0.26 11.35
N LEU A 208 6.16 -0.60 12.59
CA LEU A 208 7.03 -0.47 13.74
C LEU A 208 7.72 -1.79 14.04
N GLN A 209 9.05 -1.75 14.04
CA GLN A 209 9.92 -2.86 14.42
C GLN A 209 10.82 -2.41 15.55
N ARG A 210 11.03 -3.29 16.51
CA ARG A 210 12.02 -3.11 17.57
C ARG A 210 13.45 -3.28 17.00
N PRO A 211 14.48 -2.78 17.70
CA PRO A 211 15.86 -2.94 17.27
C PRO A 211 16.30 -4.42 17.09
N ASP A 212 15.64 -5.35 17.78
CA ASP A 212 15.88 -6.79 17.65
C ASP A 212 15.17 -7.43 16.44
N GLY A 213 14.47 -6.63 15.63
CA GLY A 213 13.71 -7.09 14.47
C GLY A 213 12.32 -7.65 14.80
N SER A 214 11.94 -7.73 16.09
CA SER A 214 10.59 -8.16 16.47
C SER A 214 9.56 -7.06 16.21
N TYR A 215 8.32 -7.48 15.92
CA TYR A 215 7.20 -6.57 15.66
C TYR A 215 6.50 -6.17 16.94
N PHE A 216 5.79 -5.05 16.86
CA PHE A 216 4.87 -4.61 17.89
C PHE A 216 3.68 -5.55 17.97
N VAL A 217 3.09 -5.63 19.17
CA VAL A 217 1.84 -6.33 19.46
C VAL A 217 0.82 -5.35 20.04
N PRO A 218 -0.48 -5.52 19.74
CA PRO A 218 -1.49 -4.68 20.37
C PRO A 218 -1.58 -5.04 21.85
N ASP A 219 -1.81 -4.03 22.69
CA ASP A 219 -2.24 -4.27 24.07
C ASP A 219 -3.55 -5.07 24.05
N PRO A 220 -3.79 -5.99 25.00
CA PRO A 220 -5.03 -6.76 25.08
C PRO A 220 -6.31 -5.90 25.09
N ASP A 221 -6.29 -4.74 25.75
CA ASP A 221 -7.44 -3.82 25.77
C ASP A 221 -7.66 -3.18 24.40
N VAL A 222 -6.59 -2.88 23.66
CA VAL A 222 -6.67 -2.39 22.27
C VAL A 222 -7.35 -3.44 21.39
N LEU A 223 -6.92 -4.71 21.46
CA LEU A 223 -7.54 -5.78 20.68
C LEU A 223 -9.01 -6.02 21.08
N ALA A 224 -9.31 -6.02 22.37
CA ALA A 224 -10.69 -6.17 22.87
C ALA A 224 -11.61 -5.04 22.38
N ALA A 225 -11.15 -3.80 22.45
CA ALA A 225 -11.90 -2.64 21.95
C ALA A 225 -12.08 -2.69 20.42
N MET A 226 -11.05 -3.11 19.65
CA MET A 226 -11.18 -3.30 18.21
C MET A 226 -12.26 -4.34 17.87
N LEU A 227 -12.27 -5.49 18.56
CA LEU A 227 -13.29 -6.53 18.39
C LEU A 227 -14.71 -6.03 18.71
N ALA A 228 -14.86 -5.22 19.75
CA ALA A 228 -16.15 -4.70 20.19
C ALA A 228 -16.68 -3.56 19.30
N MET A 229 -15.80 -2.82 18.61
CA MET A 229 -16.13 -1.56 17.95
C MET A 229 -15.79 -1.55 16.44
N ASN A 230 -15.40 -2.68 15.84
CA ASN A 230 -14.94 -2.75 14.45
C ASN A 230 -15.96 -2.18 13.42
N GLU A 231 -17.27 -2.30 13.69
CA GLU A 231 -18.32 -1.76 12.80
C GLU A 231 -18.27 -0.25 12.67
N ARG A 232 -17.72 0.47 13.68
CA ARG A 232 -17.59 1.93 13.64
C ARG A 232 -16.68 2.43 12.53
N ILE A 233 -15.84 1.57 11.95
CA ILE A 233 -15.02 1.96 10.80
C ILE A 233 -15.86 2.44 9.62
N GLN A 234 -17.13 2.06 9.53
CA GLN A 234 -18.04 2.44 8.45
C GLN A 234 -18.37 3.95 8.43
N ILE A 235 -18.19 4.68 9.55
CA ILE A 235 -18.37 6.13 9.55
C ILE A 235 -17.16 6.89 9.00
N VAL A 236 -16.03 6.20 8.83
CA VAL A 236 -14.81 6.77 8.23
C VAL A 236 -14.92 6.75 6.71
N SER A 237 -14.45 7.81 6.05
CA SER A 237 -14.47 7.86 4.57
C SER A 237 -13.57 6.77 3.97
N ALA A 238 -14.01 6.25 2.84
CA ALA A 238 -13.30 5.20 2.12
C ALA A 238 -11.88 5.64 1.72
N GLU A 239 -11.69 6.92 1.42
CA GLU A 239 -10.38 7.49 1.09
C GLU A 239 -9.40 7.39 2.27
N ARG A 240 -9.83 7.75 3.49
CA ARG A 240 -8.98 7.63 4.69
C ARG A 240 -8.65 6.17 5.00
N VAL A 241 -9.61 5.26 4.85
CA VAL A 241 -9.39 3.81 5.01
C VAL A 241 -8.41 3.29 3.96
N ARG A 242 -8.60 3.68 2.68
CA ARG A 242 -7.68 3.36 1.58
C ARG A 242 -6.25 3.82 1.89
N ASP A 243 -6.09 5.04 2.38
CA ASP A 243 -4.78 5.63 2.63
C ASP A 243 -4.02 4.87 3.73
N GLU A 244 -4.70 4.42 4.79
CA GLU A 244 -4.10 3.56 5.82
C GLU A 244 -3.77 2.15 5.27
N LEU A 245 -4.66 1.56 4.46
CA LEU A 245 -4.41 0.29 3.79
C LEU A 245 -3.22 0.38 2.81
N THR A 246 -3.12 1.49 2.07
CA THR A 246 -2.00 1.77 1.17
C THR A 246 -0.68 1.83 1.94
N LYS A 247 -0.64 2.60 3.03
CA LYS A 247 0.55 2.71 3.89
C LYS A 247 0.94 1.37 4.51
N LEU A 248 -0.03 0.54 4.88
CA LEU A 248 0.21 -0.82 5.35
C LEU A 248 0.86 -1.69 4.28
N LEU A 249 0.30 -1.71 3.07
CA LEU A 249 0.80 -2.56 1.97
C LEU A 249 2.17 -2.11 1.46
N LEU A 250 2.52 -0.82 1.64
CA LEU A 250 3.84 -0.30 1.27
C LEU A 250 4.93 -0.55 2.33
N THR A 251 4.60 -1.17 3.47
CA THR A 251 5.62 -1.65 4.42
C THR A 251 6.36 -2.89 3.87
N ASP A 252 7.54 -3.18 4.41
CA ASP A 252 8.33 -4.37 4.01
C ASP A 252 7.70 -5.67 4.49
N GLN A 253 6.90 -5.63 5.55
CA GLN A 253 6.31 -6.82 6.21
C GLN A 253 4.83 -6.58 6.56
N PRO A 254 3.91 -6.53 5.59
CA PRO A 254 2.50 -6.20 5.84
C PRO A 254 1.71 -7.30 6.57
N ARG A 255 2.28 -8.52 6.71
CA ARG A 255 1.60 -9.70 7.26
C ARG A 255 1.03 -9.47 8.65
N ALA A 256 1.79 -8.86 9.58
CA ALA A 256 1.34 -8.65 10.96
C ALA A 256 0.08 -7.76 11.01
N GLY A 257 0.09 -6.66 10.26
CA GLY A 257 -1.07 -5.78 10.15
C GLY A 257 -2.27 -6.45 9.48
N LEU A 258 -2.05 -7.19 8.39
CA LEU A 258 -3.12 -7.93 7.70
C LEU A 258 -3.76 -9.00 8.60
N ASN A 259 -2.97 -9.68 9.42
CA ASN A 259 -3.50 -10.60 10.43
C ASN A 259 -4.38 -9.87 11.45
N LEU A 260 -3.91 -8.75 12.01
CA LEU A 260 -4.71 -7.95 12.95
C LEU A 260 -6.00 -7.44 12.27
N LEU A 261 -5.94 -7.01 11.00
CA LEU A 261 -7.12 -6.58 10.24
C LEU A 261 -8.20 -7.67 10.19
N VAL A 262 -7.79 -8.93 10.02
CA VAL A 262 -8.72 -10.08 10.01
C VAL A 262 -9.14 -10.49 11.41
N GLU A 263 -8.21 -10.60 12.35
CA GLU A 263 -8.47 -11.05 13.73
C GLU A 263 -9.35 -10.09 14.52
N SER A 264 -9.22 -8.79 14.29
CA SER A 264 -10.07 -7.76 14.90
C SER A 264 -11.47 -7.65 14.29
N GLY A 265 -11.75 -8.37 13.20
CA GLY A 265 -13.02 -8.28 12.46
C GLY A 265 -13.15 -7.06 11.56
N LEU A 266 -12.19 -6.13 11.54
CA LEU A 266 -12.20 -4.95 10.66
C LEU A 266 -12.25 -5.32 9.18
N ALA A 267 -11.62 -6.45 8.81
CA ALA A 267 -11.62 -6.92 7.43
C ALA A 267 -13.03 -7.11 6.87
N ALA A 268 -14.02 -7.47 7.68
CA ALA A 268 -15.41 -7.64 7.24
C ALA A 268 -15.99 -6.37 6.60
N TYR A 269 -15.51 -5.20 6.99
CA TYR A 269 -15.96 -3.89 6.50
C TYR A 269 -15.02 -3.29 5.45
N VAL A 270 -13.71 -3.52 5.60
CA VAL A 270 -12.67 -2.92 4.75
C VAL A 270 -12.35 -3.79 3.54
N LEU A 271 -12.10 -5.08 3.76
CA LEU A 271 -11.65 -6.05 2.75
C LEU A 271 -12.24 -7.45 3.04
N PRO A 272 -13.58 -7.60 2.96
CA PRO A 272 -14.27 -8.85 3.34
C PRO A 272 -13.86 -10.06 2.50
N GLU A 273 -13.28 -9.85 1.34
CA GLU A 273 -12.73 -10.91 0.51
C GLU A 273 -11.56 -11.65 1.20
N LEU A 274 -10.79 -10.93 2.03
CA LEU A 274 -9.59 -11.49 2.66
C LEU A 274 -9.90 -12.57 3.71
N PRO A 275 -10.77 -12.36 4.72
CA PRO A 275 -11.16 -13.43 5.62
C PRO A 275 -11.90 -14.58 4.90
N GLY A 276 -12.58 -14.29 3.78
CA GLY A 276 -13.21 -15.29 2.93
C GLY A 276 -12.25 -16.30 2.29
N LEU A 277 -10.94 -16.00 2.28
CA LEU A 277 -9.89 -16.92 1.79
C LEU A 277 -9.50 -18.00 2.81
N ARG A 278 -9.94 -17.91 4.06
CA ARG A 278 -9.75 -18.97 5.07
C ARG A 278 -10.63 -20.17 4.72
N LEU A 279 -10.20 -20.95 3.74
CA LEU A 279 -10.89 -22.15 3.27
C LEU A 279 -10.31 -23.39 3.97
N GLU A 280 -11.18 -24.27 4.44
CA GLU A 280 -10.77 -25.46 5.17
C GLU A 280 -10.01 -26.49 4.32
N VAL A 281 -10.18 -26.51 2.98
CA VAL A 281 -9.61 -27.50 2.07
C VAL A 281 -9.22 -26.85 0.75
N ASP A 282 -7.98 -27.07 0.30
CA ASP A 282 -7.49 -26.71 -1.04
C ASP A 282 -7.68 -27.84 -2.07
N GLU A 283 -7.35 -27.56 -3.36
CA GLU A 283 -7.45 -28.49 -4.50
C GLU A 283 -6.74 -29.84 -4.29
N HIS A 284 -5.80 -29.91 -3.36
CA HIS A 284 -4.91 -31.07 -3.21
C HIS A 284 -5.11 -31.83 -1.90
N HIS A 285 -6.21 -31.59 -1.16
CA HIS A 285 -6.45 -32.15 0.19
C HIS A 285 -5.29 -31.91 1.17
N ARG A 286 -4.41 -30.96 0.89
CA ARG A 286 -3.26 -30.60 1.69
C ARG A 286 -3.49 -29.20 2.22
N HIS A 287 -4.30 -29.04 3.25
CA HIS A 287 -4.47 -27.89 4.14
C HIS A 287 -3.59 -26.65 3.82
N LYS A 288 -3.63 -26.13 2.61
CA LYS A 288 -3.13 -24.81 2.29
C LYS A 288 -4.30 -23.85 2.44
N ASP A 289 -4.33 -23.16 3.55
CA ASP A 289 -5.21 -22.03 3.71
C ASP A 289 -4.87 -21.01 2.61
N VAL A 290 -5.86 -20.70 1.74
CA VAL A 290 -5.68 -19.75 0.64
C VAL A 290 -5.32 -18.36 1.18
N TYR A 291 -5.78 -18.02 2.38
CA TYR A 291 -5.40 -16.82 3.09
C TYR A 291 -3.88 -16.78 3.36
N GLU A 292 -3.33 -17.82 3.98
CA GLU A 292 -1.89 -17.93 4.25
C GLU A 292 -1.06 -17.96 2.97
N HIS A 293 -1.59 -18.58 1.91
CA HIS A 293 -0.99 -18.53 0.59
C HIS A 293 -0.91 -17.11 0.05
N SER A 294 -2.02 -16.34 0.08
CA SER A 294 -2.06 -14.97 -0.42
C SER A 294 -1.09 -14.05 0.34
N LEU A 295 -0.98 -14.21 1.67
CA LEU A 295 0.01 -13.47 2.46
C LEU A 295 1.46 -13.87 2.11
N THR A 296 1.68 -15.13 1.77
CA THR A 296 3.01 -15.62 1.34
C THR A 296 3.37 -15.07 -0.03
N VAL A 297 2.42 -15.07 -0.97
CA VAL A 297 2.60 -14.49 -2.31
C VAL A 297 2.89 -13.00 -2.22
N LEU A 298 2.16 -12.28 -1.38
CA LEU A 298 2.44 -10.86 -1.13
C LEU A 298 3.87 -10.64 -0.62
N GLN A 299 4.32 -11.41 0.38
CA GLN A 299 5.68 -11.26 0.91
C GLN A 299 6.73 -11.61 -0.15
N GLN A 300 6.54 -12.71 -0.89
CA GLN A 300 7.46 -13.09 -1.97
C GLN A 300 7.49 -12.04 -3.11
N SER A 301 6.37 -11.37 -3.38
CA SER A 301 6.33 -10.25 -4.34
C SER A 301 7.17 -9.08 -3.86
N ILE A 302 7.10 -8.73 -2.57
CA ILE A 302 7.92 -7.69 -1.95
C ILE A 302 9.41 -8.05 -2.02
N ASP A 303 9.76 -9.29 -1.67
CA ASP A 303 11.15 -9.76 -1.71
C ASP A 303 11.72 -9.73 -3.14
N LEU A 304 10.92 -10.09 -4.15
CA LEU A 304 11.29 -10.02 -5.57
C LEU A 304 11.42 -8.58 -6.07
N GLU A 305 10.51 -7.70 -5.68
CA GLU A 305 10.53 -6.26 -5.97
C GLU A 305 11.84 -5.64 -5.48
N GLN A 306 12.21 -5.90 -4.22
CA GLN A 306 13.48 -5.43 -3.62
C GLN A 306 14.71 -6.04 -4.30
N ALA A 307 14.68 -7.36 -4.59
CA ALA A 307 15.78 -8.04 -5.26
C ALA A 307 16.04 -7.52 -6.69
N ARG A 308 15.01 -6.97 -7.35
CA ARG A 308 15.10 -6.32 -8.67
C ARG A 308 15.42 -4.83 -8.58
N GLY A 309 15.56 -4.26 -7.39
CA GLY A 309 15.87 -2.84 -7.17
C GLY A 309 14.72 -1.90 -7.48
N HIS A 310 13.48 -2.38 -7.43
CA HIS A 310 12.30 -1.55 -7.61
C HIS A 310 11.89 -0.85 -6.32
N GLU A 311 11.33 0.33 -6.45
CA GLU A 311 10.62 1.01 -5.37
C GLU A 311 9.33 0.26 -5.02
N PRO A 312 8.81 0.42 -3.77
CA PRO A 312 7.57 -0.21 -3.33
C PRO A 312 6.39 0.05 -4.28
N ASP A 313 5.85 -1.00 -4.90
CA ASP A 313 4.81 -0.90 -5.92
C ASP A 313 3.42 -1.35 -5.40
N LEU A 314 2.57 -0.39 -5.08
CA LEU A 314 1.22 -0.63 -4.56
C LEU A 314 0.38 -1.51 -5.49
N VAL A 315 0.47 -1.35 -6.81
CA VAL A 315 -0.34 -2.09 -7.79
C VAL A 315 0.05 -3.58 -7.77
N GLY A 316 1.35 -3.88 -7.82
CA GLY A 316 1.87 -5.25 -7.72
C GLY A 316 1.49 -5.92 -6.40
N ARG A 317 1.63 -5.21 -5.29
CA ARG A 317 1.31 -5.71 -3.94
C ARG A 317 -0.19 -5.94 -3.74
N LEU A 318 -1.06 -5.06 -4.25
CA LEU A 318 -2.51 -5.28 -4.26
C LEU A 318 -2.88 -6.49 -5.13
N ALA A 319 -2.27 -6.63 -6.31
CA ALA A 319 -2.50 -7.77 -7.17
C ALA A 319 -2.07 -9.09 -6.48
N ALA A 320 -0.93 -9.11 -5.82
CA ALA A 320 -0.44 -10.26 -5.06
C ALA A 320 -1.38 -10.65 -3.89
N LEU A 321 -1.90 -9.66 -3.15
CA LEU A 321 -2.85 -9.93 -2.07
C LEU A 321 -4.19 -10.45 -2.59
N LEU A 322 -4.65 -9.96 -3.75
CA LEU A 322 -5.99 -10.18 -4.27
C LEU A 322 -6.07 -11.25 -5.39
N HIS A 323 -4.95 -11.87 -5.82
CA HIS A 323 -4.93 -12.75 -6.99
C HIS A 323 -5.94 -13.90 -6.88
N ASP A 324 -6.11 -14.44 -5.70
CA ASP A 324 -6.93 -15.63 -5.41
C ASP A 324 -8.33 -15.33 -4.83
N ILE A 325 -8.74 -14.06 -4.72
CA ILE A 325 -10.04 -13.71 -4.09
C ILE A 325 -11.27 -14.26 -4.80
N GLY A 326 -11.12 -14.77 -6.02
CA GLY A 326 -12.17 -15.47 -6.75
C GLY A 326 -12.39 -16.91 -6.31
N LYS A 327 -11.46 -17.55 -5.58
CA LYS A 327 -11.55 -18.97 -5.20
C LYS A 327 -12.80 -19.31 -4.38
N PRO A 328 -13.19 -18.56 -3.34
CA PRO A 328 -14.40 -18.86 -2.58
C PRO A 328 -15.66 -18.93 -3.45
N ALA A 329 -15.82 -18.00 -4.40
CA ALA A 329 -16.99 -17.91 -5.26
C ALA A 329 -17.02 -18.97 -6.39
N THR A 330 -15.88 -19.57 -6.71
CA THR A 330 -15.74 -20.55 -7.80
C THR A 330 -15.51 -21.97 -7.29
N ARG A 331 -15.50 -22.17 -5.97
CA ARG A 331 -15.28 -23.45 -5.33
C ARG A 331 -16.36 -24.47 -5.76
N LYS A 332 -15.90 -25.61 -6.29
CA LYS A 332 -16.75 -26.75 -6.64
C LYS A 332 -16.15 -28.06 -6.15
N PHE A 333 -16.99 -28.98 -5.71
CA PHE A 333 -16.61 -30.34 -5.37
C PHE A 333 -16.91 -31.24 -6.56
N THR A 334 -15.93 -32.02 -6.99
CA THR A 334 -16.11 -33.03 -8.04
C THR A 334 -16.46 -34.39 -7.44
N ASP A 335 -16.94 -35.33 -8.28
CA ASP A 335 -17.15 -36.73 -7.90
C ASP A 335 -15.81 -37.30 -7.40
N GLY A 336 -15.76 -37.72 -6.13
CA GLY A 336 -14.52 -38.15 -5.45
C GLY A 336 -13.93 -37.13 -4.45
N GLY A 337 -14.63 -36.02 -4.20
CA GLY A 337 -14.29 -35.07 -3.13
C GLY A 337 -13.12 -34.12 -3.45
N LYS A 338 -12.64 -34.10 -4.70
CA LYS A 338 -11.64 -33.12 -5.14
C LYS A 338 -12.27 -31.74 -5.31
N VAL A 339 -11.60 -30.72 -4.79
CA VAL A 339 -12.03 -29.31 -4.92
C VAL A 339 -11.39 -28.67 -6.15
N THR A 340 -12.17 -27.88 -6.90
CA THR A 340 -11.71 -27.11 -8.07
C THR A 340 -12.15 -25.67 -7.96
N PHE A 341 -11.43 -24.76 -8.63
CA PHE A 341 -11.66 -23.31 -8.61
C PHE A 341 -11.59 -22.71 -10.02
N HIS A 342 -12.27 -23.35 -10.98
CA HIS A 342 -12.23 -22.89 -12.37
C HIS A 342 -12.69 -21.45 -12.53
N HIS A 343 -11.96 -20.65 -13.33
CA HIS A 343 -12.23 -19.24 -13.62
C HIS A 343 -12.15 -18.29 -12.41
N HIS A 344 -11.41 -18.68 -11.35
CA HIS A 344 -11.23 -17.78 -10.20
C HIS A 344 -10.44 -16.51 -10.55
N ASP A 345 -9.62 -16.53 -11.58
CA ASP A 345 -8.92 -15.41 -12.19
C ASP A 345 -9.90 -14.34 -12.71
N VAL A 346 -10.86 -14.73 -13.55
CA VAL A 346 -11.88 -13.83 -14.12
C VAL A 346 -12.84 -13.31 -13.04
N VAL A 347 -13.28 -14.19 -12.14
CA VAL A 347 -14.17 -13.82 -11.03
C VAL A 347 -13.42 -12.92 -10.05
N GLY A 348 -12.18 -13.25 -9.72
CA GLY A 348 -11.28 -12.45 -8.85
C GLY A 348 -11.04 -11.05 -9.41
N SER A 349 -10.79 -10.92 -10.71
CA SER A 349 -10.65 -9.63 -11.39
C SER A 349 -11.88 -8.73 -11.20
N LYS A 350 -13.09 -9.30 -11.31
CA LYS A 350 -14.36 -8.55 -11.09
C LYS A 350 -14.52 -8.14 -9.63
N LEU A 351 -14.19 -9.02 -8.68
CA LEU A 351 -14.25 -8.73 -7.25
C LEU A 351 -13.24 -7.66 -6.86
N ALA A 352 -11.99 -7.74 -7.36
CA ALA A 352 -10.97 -6.73 -7.14
C ALA A 352 -11.41 -5.36 -7.64
N ARG A 353 -11.99 -5.25 -8.85
CA ARG A 353 -12.56 -4.01 -9.37
C ARG A 353 -13.61 -3.43 -8.43
N LYS A 354 -14.59 -4.24 -8.00
CA LYS A 354 -15.67 -3.82 -7.11
C LYS A 354 -15.12 -3.32 -5.77
N ARG A 355 -14.18 -4.06 -5.17
CA ARG A 355 -13.57 -3.68 -3.88
C ARG A 355 -12.78 -2.39 -3.99
N MET A 356 -11.91 -2.28 -4.98
CA MET A 356 -11.08 -1.09 -5.18
C MET A 356 -11.90 0.16 -5.52
N GLN A 357 -13.02 0.01 -6.25
CA GLN A 357 -13.98 1.10 -6.47
C GLN A 357 -14.64 1.55 -5.16
N ALA A 358 -15.05 0.61 -4.30
CA ALA A 358 -15.61 0.92 -2.99
C ALA A 358 -14.61 1.66 -2.09
N LEU A 359 -13.33 1.33 -2.19
CA LEU A 359 -12.23 2.01 -1.49
C LEU A 359 -11.72 3.27 -2.20
N ARG A 360 -12.34 3.69 -3.31
CA ARG A 360 -11.99 4.92 -4.02
C ARG A 360 -10.54 4.97 -4.54
N PHE A 361 -9.99 3.84 -5.00
CA PHE A 361 -8.76 3.84 -5.78
C PHE A 361 -8.94 4.53 -7.13
N SER A 362 -7.85 4.97 -7.76
CA SER A 362 -7.91 5.55 -9.10
C SER A 362 -8.33 4.52 -10.15
N SER A 363 -8.94 4.99 -11.24
CA SER A 363 -9.37 4.12 -12.35
C SER A 363 -8.19 3.39 -13.01
N GLU A 364 -7.02 4.00 -13.01
CA GLU A 364 -5.78 3.43 -13.51
C GLU A 364 -5.32 2.25 -12.63
N GLN A 365 -5.21 2.46 -11.32
CA GLN A 365 -4.87 1.41 -10.36
C GLN A 365 -5.86 0.24 -10.42
N ILE A 366 -7.17 0.53 -10.48
CA ILE A 366 -8.21 -0.49 -10.59
C ILE A 366 -8.05 -1.33 -11.86
N LYS A 367 -7.76 -0.71 -13.00
CA LYS A 367 -7.56 -1.42 -14.27
C LYS A 367 -6.31 -2.30 -14.21
N ALA A 368 -5.20 -1.76 -13.68
CA ALA A 368 -3.92 -2.47 -13.59
C ALA A 368 -4.02 -3.70 -12.67
N VAL A 369 -4.53 -3.53 -11.44
CA VAL A 369 -4.70 -4.65 -10.49
C VAL A 369 -5.64 -5.71 -11.04
N ALA A 370 -6.80 -5.31 -11.58
CA ALA A 370 -7.76 -6.25 -12.13
C ALA A 370 -7.20 -7.05 -13.32
N LYS A 371 -6.37 -6.42 -14.16
CA LYS A 371 -5.65 -7.07 -15.25
C LYS A 371 -4.65 -8.09 -14.73
N LEU A 372 -3.86 -7.75 -13.73
CA LEU A 372 -2.89 -8.65 -13.11
C LEU A 372 -3.57 -9.87 -12.47
N VAL A 373 -4.67 -9.65 -11.74
CA VAL A 373 -5.48 -10.73 -11.15
C VAL A 373 -6.06 -11.66 -12.24
N GLU A 374 -6.50 -11.12 -13.37
CA GLU A 374 -7.01 -11.92 -14.49
C GLU A 374 -5.92 -12.74 -15.18
N LEU A 375 -4.68 -12.19 -15.23
CA LEU A 375 -3.59 -12.80 -15.98
C LEU A 375 -2.68 -13.72 -15.13
N HIS A 376 -2.84 -13.78 -13.80
CA HIS A 376 -1.90 -14.50 -12.92
C HIS A 376 -1.73 -15.99 -13.27
N LEU A 377 -2.75 -16.63 -13.84
CA LEU A 377 -2.70 -18.02 -14.31
C LEU A 377 -2.13 -18.18 -15.73
N ARG A 378 -1.89 -17.08 -16.48
CA ARG A 378 -1.47 -17.17 -17.89
C ARG A 378 -0.16 -17.94 -18.08
N PHE A 379 0.79 -17.80 -17.15
CA PHE A 379 2.01 -18.58 -17.18
C PHE A 379 1.73 -20.09 -17.17
N HIS A 380 0.82 -20.57 -16.33
CA HIS A 380 0.44 -21.99 -16.22
C HIS A 380 -0.37 -22.47 -17.44
N GLY A 381 -1.24 -21.63 -18.01
CA GLY A 381 -2.02 -21.96 -19.20
C GLY A 381 -1.18 -22.11 -20.47
N TYR A 382 -0.03 -21.44 -20.54
CA TYR A 382 0.93 -21.66 -21.62
C TYR A 382 1.86 -22.86 -21.36
N GLY A 383 1.97 -23.33 -20.12
CA GLY A 383 2.83 -24.45 -19.73
C GLY A 383 2.25 -25.84 -19.99
N ASP A 384 0.91 -25.99 -20.07
CA ASP A 384 0.27 -27.29 -20.27
C ASP A 384 0.12 -27.63 -21.78
N GLY A 385 1.23 -27.66 -22.51
CA GLY A 385 1.28 -28.05 -23.92
C GLY A 385 2.02 -27.07 -24.84
N LEU A 386 2.32 -25.85 -24.37
CA LEU A 386 3.12 -24.85 -25.10
C LEU A 386 4.55 -24.73 -24.55
N PHE A 387 4.79 -25.23 -23.33
CA PHE A 387 6.13 -25.39 -22.76
C PHE A 387 6.58 -26.84 -22.93
N ASP A 388 7.38 -27.09 -23.93
CA ASP A 388 8.13 -28.33 -24.09
C ASP A 388 9.40 -28.21 -23.24
N GLU A 389 9.59 -29.12 -22.29
CA GLU A 389 10.78 -29.10 -21.42
C GLU A 389 12.10 -29.17 -22.24
N GLU A 390 12.06 -29.70 -23.47
CA GLU A 390 13.20 -29.75 -24.38
C GLU A 390 13.31 -28.51 -25.29
N LYS A 391 12.21 -27.81 -25.56
CA LYS A 391 12.16 -26.70 -26.54
C LYS A 391 11.93 -25.31 -25.94
N GLY A 392 11.51 -25.25 -24.64
CA GLY A 392 11.16 -23.99 -23.98
C GLY A 392 9.89 -23.33 -24.50
N TRP A 393 9.76 -22.01 -24.32
CA TRP A 393 8.63 -21.22 -24.76
C TRP A 393 8.64 -21.02 -26.29
N THR A 394 7.49 -21.23 -26.93
CA THR A 394 7.35 -20.89 -28.36
C THR A 394 7.21 -19.39 -28.52
N ASP A 395 7.69 -18.86 -29.66
CA ASP A 395 7.62 -17.41 -29.97
C ASP A 395 6.19 -16.88 -29.95
N SER A 396 5.25 -17.67 -30.47
CA SER A 396 3.83 -17.36 -30.48
C SER A 396 3.27 -17.22 -29.04
N ALA A 397 3.64 -18.12 -28.12
CA ALA A 397 3.23 -18.04 -26.71
C ALA A 397 3.83 -16.81 -26.03
N VAL A 398 5.11 -16.52 -26.28
CA VAL A 398 5.79 -15.34 -25.74
C VAL A 398 5.14 -14.04 -26.23
N ARG A 399 4.89 -13.93 -27.54
CA ARG A 399 4.19 -12.74 -28.11
C ARG A 399 2.83 -12.52 -27.48
N ARG A 400 2.04 -13.59 -27.30
CA ARG A 400 0.71 -13.51 -26.65
C ARG A 400 0.82 -13.08 -25.20
N TYR A 401 1.77 -13.63 -24.45
CA TYR A 401 2.01 -13.27 -23.05
C TYR A 401 2.37 -11.77 -22.91
N VAL A 402 3.33 -11.30 -23.71
CA VAL A 402 3.77 -9.89 -23.70
C VAL A 402 2.61 -8.96 -24.09
N ARG A 403 1.89 -9.27 -25.17
CA ARG A 403 0.73 -8.48 -25.61
C ARG A 403 -0.35 -8.42 -24.54
N ASP A 404 -0.70 -9.56 -23.94
CA ASP A 404 -1.75 -9.62 -22.93
C ASP A 404 -1.36 -8.86 -21.65
N ALA A 405 -0.09 -8.92 -21.27
CA ALA A 405 0.46 -8.16 -20.15
C ALA A 405 0.57 -6.65 -20.44
N GLY A 406 1.07 -6.27 -21.62
CA GLY A 406 1.29 -4.88 -22.00
C GLY A 406 2.19 -4.16 -20.99
N ASP A 407 1.75 -2.99 -20.55
CA ASP A 407 2.41 -2.14 -19.55
C ASP A 407 2.52 -2.77 -18.13
N GLN A 408 1.87 -3.90 -17.91
CA GLN A 408 1.92 -4.64 -16.64
C GLN A 408 2.89 -5.83 -16.66
N LEU A 409 3.72 -5.96 -17.68
CA LEU A 409 4.56 -7.14 -17.91
C LEU A 409 5.49 -7.43 -16.73
N GLU A 410 6.21 -6.44 -16.22
CA GLU A 410 7.14 -6.60 -15.10
C GLU A 410 6.40 -6.99 -13.80
N ARG A 411 5.27 -6.34 -13.51
CA ARG A 411 4.42 -6.70 -12.37
C ARG A 411 3.88 -8.12 -12.48
N LEU A 412 3.54 -8.55 -13.69
CA LEU A 412 3.07 -9.92 -13.94
C LEU A 412 4.17 -10.94 -13.71
N HIS A 413 5.42 -10.65 -14.11
CA HIS A 413 6.58 -11.51 -13.81
C HIS A 413 6.77 -11.67 -12.31
N ILE A 414 6.75 -10.57 -11.55
CA ILE A 414 6.89 -10.62 -10.09
C ILE A 414 5.75 -11.44 -9.48
N LEU A 415 4.49 -11.17 -9.86
CA LEU A 415 3.32 -11.86 -9.32
C LEU A 415 3.37 -13.38 -9.59
N THR A 416 3.60 -13.77 -10.84
CA THR A 416 3.61 -15.19 -11.21
C THR A 416 4.77 -15.97 -10.61
N ARG A 417 5.95 -15.33 -10.45
CA ARG A 417 7.08 -15.92 -9.71
C ARG A 417 6.77 -16.07 -8.23
N ALA A 418 6.15 -15.06 -7.61
CA ALA A 418 5.76 -15.06 -6.21
C ALA A 418 4.69 -16.11 -5.90
N ASP A 419 3.77 -16.37 -6.81
CA ASP A 419 2.73 -17.39 -6.66
C ASP A 419 3.29 -18.84 -6.64
N CYS A 420 4.54 -19.02 -7.02
CA CYS A 420 5.21 -20.30 -6.97
C CYS A 420 5.62 -20.70 -5.53
N THR A 421 4.65 -21.12 -4.70
CA THR A 421 4.85 -21.45 -3.27
C THR A 421 5.05 -22.94 -2.98
N THR A 422 5.41 -23.75 -3.98
CA THR A 422 5.56 -25.21 -3.81
C THR A 422 6.72 -25.59 -2.90
N ARG A 423 6.47 -26.50 -1.96
CA ARG A 423 7.52 -27.10 -1.09
C ARG A 423 8.35 -28.17 -1.81
N ASN A 424 7.92 -28.63 -2.98
CA ASN A 424 8.67 -29.59 -3.78
C ASN A 424 9.83 -28.88 -4.50
N LEU A 425 11.05 -29.06 -4.03
CA LEU A 425 12.25 -28.43 -4.56
C LEU A 425 12.47 -28.70 -6.06
N ARG A 426 12.15 -29.93 -6.53
CA ARG A 426 12.27 -30.26 -7.96
C ARG A 426 11.26 -29.45 -8.80
N LYS A 427 10.01 -29.37 -8.33
CA LYS A 427 8.98 -28.55 -9.00
C LYS A 427 9.32 -27.05 -8.94
N ALA A 428 9.79 -26.57 -7.79
CA ALA A 428 10.21 -25.18 -7.63
C ALA A 428 11.34 -24.80 -8.60
N ASN A 429 12.38 -25.65 -8.69
CA ASN A 429 13.51 -25.41 -9.57
C ASN A 429 13.10 -25.48 -11.06
N ARG A 430 12.20 -26.39 -11.43
CA ARG A 430 11.66 -26.47 -12.79
C ARG A 430 10.90 -25.19 -13.16
N LEU A 431 10.01 -24.73 -12.30
CA LEU A 431 9.26 -23.49 -12.53
C LEU A 431 10.18 -22.27 -12.60
N ARG A 432 11.18 -22.18 -11.73
CA ARG A 432 12.18 -21.10 -11.78
C ARG A 432 12.88 -21.05 -13.13
N ARG A 433 13.35 -22.20 -13.63
CA ARG A 433 13.98 -22.28 -14.97
C ARG A 433 13.02 -21.86 -16.09
N ALA A 434 11.73 -22.25 -16.00
CA ALA A 434 10.72 -21.88 -16.99
C ALA A 434 10.46 -20.37 -16.99
N TYR A 435 10.46 -19.71 -15.81
CA TYR A 435 10.39 -18.25 -15.72
C TYR A 435 11.63 -17.56 -16.29
N ASP A 436 12.82 -18.07 -15.96
CA ASP A 436 14.08 -17.51 -16.46
C ASP A 436 14.16 -17.65 -17.99
N ASP A 437 13.71 -18.78 -18.54
CA ASP A 437 13.62 -19.00 -19.98
C ASP A 437 12.63 -18.05 -20.65
N LEU A 438 11.45 -17.85 -20.07
CA LEU A 438 10.46 -16.90 -20.58
C LEU A 438 11.03 -15.47 -20.63
N GLU A 439 11.62 -14.97 -19.55
CA GLU A 439 12.18 -13.61 -19.51
C GLU A 439 13.34 -13.45 -20.50
N ARG A 440 14.22 -14.43 -20.60
CA ARG A 440 15.29 -14.45 -21.62
C ARG A 440 14.70 -14.41 -23.03
N ARG A 441 13.69 -15.23 -23.31
CA ARG A 441 13.07 -15.31 -24.63
C ARG A 441 12.32 -14.02 -25.01
N ILE A 442 11.68 -13.36 -24.03
CA ILE A 442 11.09 -12.04 -24.22
C ILE A 442 12.16 -11.03 -24.66
N GLY A 443 13.34 -11.01 -24.00
CA GLY A 443 14.45 -10.14 -24.37
C GLY A 443 14.95 -10.38 -25.78
N GLU A 444 15.17 -11.64 -26.16
CA GLU A 444 15.61 -12.03 -27.50
C GLU A 444 14.61 -11.60 -28.60
N LEU A 445 13.32 -11.81 -28.37
CA LEU A 445 12.28 -11.41 -29.31
C LEU A 445 12.08 -9.88 -29.35
N ALA A 446 12.25 -9.20 -28.22
CA ALA A 446 12.17 -7.74 -28.17
C ALA A 446 13.24 -7.09 -29.05
N GLU A 447 14.46 -7.63 -29.03
CA GLU A 447 15.56 -7.18 -29.89
C GLU A 447 15.28 -7.46 -31.38
N GLN A 448 14.61 -8.58 -31.69
CA GLN A 448 14.36 -9.01 -33.07
C GLN A 448 13.12 -8.37 -33.72
N GLU A 449 12.08 -8.11 -32.94
CA GLU A 449 10.72 -7.85 -33.46
C GLU A 449 10.05 -6.59 -32.89
N GLU A 450 10.70 -5.82 -32.05
CA GLU A 450 10.08 -4.68 -31.34
C GLU A 450 8.74 -5.07 -30.65
N LEU A 451 8.77 -6.09 -29.79
CA LEU A 451 7.59 -6.69 -29.17
C LEU A 451 6.61 -5.70 -28.51
N GLU A 452 7.08 -4.56 -28.02
CA GLU A 452 6.24 -3.54 -27.38
C GLU A 452 5.23 -2.89 -28.32
N SER A 453 5.48 -2.99 -29.63
CA SER A 453 4.64 -2.42 -30.68
C SER A 453 3.99 -3.48 -31.58
N ILE A 454 3.70 -4.69 -31.07
CA ILE A 454 3.06 -5.73 -31.85
C ILE A 454 1.71 -5.25 -32.40
N ARG A 455 1.67 -5.04 -33.72
CA ARG A 455 0.50 -4.69 -34.52
C ARG A 455 0.57 -5.43 -35.86
N PRO A 456 -0.56 -5.62 -36.55
CA PRO A 456 -0.53 -6.17 -37.89
C PRO A 456 0.39 -5.39 -38.81
N ASP A 457 0.98 -6.08 -39.79
CA ASP A 457 1.82 -5.48 -40.85
C ASP A 457 1.05 -4.54 -41.78
N LEU A 458 -0.30 -4.60 -41.78
CA LEU A 458 -1.19 -3.65 -42.46
C LEU A 458 -2.05 -2.92 -41.41
N ASN A 459 -2.18 -1.61 -41.54
CA ASN A 459 -3.06 -0.79 -40.73
C ASN A 459 -4.53 -0.82 -41.22
N GLY A 460 -5.45 -0.22 -40.49
CA GLY A 460 -6.88 -0.19 -40.85
C GLY A 460 -7.17 0.46 -42.19
N ASP A 461 -6.45 1.52 -42.56
CA ASP A 461 -6.63 2.23 -43.85
C ASP A 461 -6.15 1.38 -45.01
N GLN A 462 -5.02 0.69 -44.86
CA GLN A 462 -4.52 -0.26 -45.84
C GLN A 462 -5.48 -1.45 -46.03
N ILE A 463 -6.04 -1.99 -44.95
CA ILE A 463 -7.03 -3.06 -45.00
C ILE A 463 -8.28 -2.59 -45.74
N MET A 464 -8.81 -1.41 -45.41
CA MET A 464 -9.98 -0.84 -46.10
C MET A 464 -9.72 -0.65 -47.61
N THR A 465 -8.57 -0.13 -47.97
CA THR A 465 -8.17 0.06 -49.36
C THR A 465 -8.05 -1.26 -50.13
N LEU A 466 -7.43 -2.27 -49.51
CA LEU A 466 -7.17 -3.58 -50.10
C LEU A 466 -8.42 -4.41 -50.36
N LEU A 467 -9.42 -4.32 -49.46
CA LEU A 467 -10.63 -5.11 -49.47
C LEU A 467 -11.86 -4.32 -49.96
N ASP A 468 -11.68 -3.05 -50.34
CA ASP A 468 -12.75 -2.11 -50.71
C ASP A 468 -13.85 -2.00 -49.64
N LEU A 469 -13.42 -1.85 -48.37
CA LEU A 469 -14.33 -1.79 -47.22
C LEU A 469 -14.49 -0.37 -46.66
N LYS A 470 -15.69 -0.07 -46.16
CA LYS A 470 -15.94 1.11 -45.34
C LYS A 470 -15.58 0.84 -43.89
N PRO A 471 -15.26 1.88 -43.07
CA PRO A 471 -15.06 1.70 -41.63
C PRO A 471 -16.20 0.92 -40.98
N GLY A 472 -15.88 -0.18 -40.32
CA GLY A 472 -16.91 -1.04 -39.73
C GLY A 472 -16.35 -2.34 -39.12
N PRO A 473 -17.25 -3.19 -38.61
CA PRO A 473 -16.87 -4.45 -37.94
C PRO A 473 -16.01 -5.40 -38.77
N GLU A 474 -16.17 -5.40 -40.11
CA GLU A 474 -15.41 -6.29 -41.00
C GLU A 474 -13.93 -5.89 -41.07
N VAL A 475 -13.63 -4.59 -41.03
CA VAL A 475 -12.24 -4.12 -40.92
C VAL A 475 -11.62 -4.58 -39.60
N GLY A 476 -12.39 -4.56 -38.49
CA GLY A 476 -11.94 -5.08 -37.20
C GLY A 476 -11.62 -6.58 -37.25
N LYS A 477 -12.44 -7.38 -37.93
CA LYS A 477 -12.21 -8.82 -38.10
C LYS A 477 -10.97 -9.10 -38.97
N ALA A 478 -10.79 -8.36 -40.04
CA ALA A 478 -9.61 -8.45 -40.89
C ALA A 478 -8.31 -8.04 -40.15
N TYR A 479 -8.39 -6.98 -39.35
CA TYR A 479 -7.30 -6.55 -38.48
C TYR A 479 -6.95 -7.62 -37.45
N GLN A 480 -7.96 -8.21 -36.80
CA GLN A 480 -7.77 -9.29 -35.82
C GLN A 480 -7.15 -10.54 -36.46
N PHE A 481 -7.60 -10.92 -37.66
CA PHE A 481 -6.98 -12.03 -38.42
C PHE A 481 -5.48 -11.77 -38.66
N LEU A 482 -5.10 -10.60 -39.19
CA LEU A 482 -3.70 -10.27 -39.42
C LEU A 482 -2.90 -10.20 -38.12
N LEU A 483 -3.49 -9.73 -37.01
CA LEU A 483 -2.84 -9.74 -35.72
C LEU A 483 -2.55 -11.17 -35.24
N GLU A 484 -3.50 -12.12 -35.45
CA GLU A 484 -3.28 -13.53 -35.14
C GLU A 484 -2.16 -14.13 -35.98
N GLN A 485 -2.11 -13.82 -37.29
CA GLN A 485 -1.02 -14.25 -38.15
C GLN A 485 0.34 -13.70 -37.69
N ARG A 486 0.39 -12.42 -37.32
CA ARG A 486 1.58 -11.79 -36.75
C ARG A 486 2.03 -12.45 -35.45
N MET A 487 1.07 -12.82 -34.57
CA MET A 487 1.36 -13.50 -33.30
C MET A 487 1.94 -14.88 -33.51
N GLU A 488 1.44 -15.62 -34.51
CA GLU A 488 1.86 -17.00 -34.81
C GLU A 488 3.21 -17.05 -35.51
N HIS A 489 3.41 -16.20 -36.52
CA HIS A 489 4.53 -16.31 -37.45
C HIS A 489 5.60 -15.23 -37.31
N GLY A 490 5.41 -14.20 -36.47
CA GLY A 490 6.27 -13.04 -36.39
C GLY A 490 6.00 -12.00 -37.48
N PRO A 491 6.94 -11.06 -37.73
CA PRO A 491 6.82 -10.08 -38.82
C PRO A 491 6.67 -10.75 -40.19
N LEU A 492 5.57 -10.45 -40.86
CA LEU A 492 5.26 -11.04 -42.18
C LEU A 492 5.74 -10.13 -43.35
N GLY A 493 5.80 -8.80 -43.08
CA GLY A 493 5.94 -7.78 -44.12
C GLY A 493 4.64 -7.54 -44.90
N GLU A 494 4.55 -6.34 -45.52
CA GLU A 494 3.32 -5.90 -46.21
C GLU A 494 2.86 -6.83 -47.32
N GLU A 495 3.79 -7.37 -48.12
CA GLU A 495 3.47 -8.27 -49.25
C GLU A 495 2.79 -9.55 -48.77
N ARG A 496 3.39 -10.23 -47.82
CA ARG A 496 2.85 -11.49 -47.31
C ARG A 496 1.56 -11.31 -46.54
N ALA A 497 1.47 -10.24 -45.75
CA ALA A 497 0.24 -9.87 -45.03
C ALA A 497 -0.90 -9.58 -46.01
N THR A 498 -0.60 -8.91 -47.13
CA THR A 498 -1.58 -8.64 -48.20
C THR A 498 -2.09 -9.92 -48.85
N GLU A 499 -1.20 -10.87 -49.16
CA GLU A 499 -1.59 -12.17 -49.75
C GLU A 499 -2.51 -12.95 -48.82
N LEU A 500 -2.12 -13.08 -47.55
CA LEU A 500 -2.89 -13.82 -46.53
C LEU A 500 -4.25 -13.17 -46.30
N LEU A 501 -4.30 -11.83 -46.26
CA LEU A 501 -5.55 -11.12 -46.08
C LEU A 501 -6.52 -11.32 -47.25
N LYS A 502 -6.04 -11.25 -48.49
CA LYS A 502 -6.85 -11.47 -49.68
C LYS A 502 -7.40 -12.90 -49.75
N GLN A 503 -6.56 -13.88 -49.43
CA GLN A 503 -6.99 -15.29 -49.40
C GLN A 503 -8.06 -15.51 -48.34
N TRP A 504 -7.80 -15.06 -47.09
CA TRP A 504 -8.75 -15.17 -45.99
C TRP A 504 -10.10 -14.51 -46.30
N TRP A 505 -10.07 -13.33 -46.95
CA TRP A 505 -11.27 -12.62 -47.37
C TRP A 505 -12.05 -13.37 -48.43
N SER A 506 -11.34 -13.91 -49.43
CA SER A 506 -11.93 -14.72 -50.54
C SER A 506 -12.62 -15.98 -49.98
N ASP A 507 -11.92 -16.72 -49.11
CA ASP A 507 -12.45 -17.97 -48.54
C ASP A 507 -13.71 -17.71 -47.70
N ARG A 508 -13.79 -16.58 -47.04
CA ARG A 508 -14.92 -16.19 -46.21
C ARG A 508 -16.13 -15.75 -47.04
N THR A 509 -15.92 -14.96 -48.07
CA THR A 509 -16.97 -14.50 -48.99
C THR A 509 -17.53 -15.61 -49.91
N ALA A 510 -16.79 -16.71 -50.03
CA ALA A 510 -17.25 -17.90 -50.76
C ALA A 510 -18.19 -18.83 -49.94
N ILE A 511 -18.24 -18.61 -48.60
CA ILE A 511 -19.06 -19.43 -47.65
C ILE A 511 -20.37 -18.71 -47.30
N GLU A 512 -20.43 -17.36 -47.46
CA GLU A 512 -21.68 -16.57 -47.34
C GLU A 512 -22.43 -16.51 -48.68
#